data_7ff8bae02902a8d33f8a454eda93d836
#
_entry.id   7ff8bae02902a8d33f8a454eda93d836
#
_cell.length_a   1.000
_cell.length_b   1.000
_cell.length_c   1.000
_cell.angle_alpha   90.00
_cell.angle_beta   90.00
_cell.angle_gamma   90.00
#
_symmetry.space_group_name_H-M   'P 1'
#
loop_
_entity.id
_entity.type
_entity.pdbx_description
1 polymer ?
#
loop_
_entity_poly.entity_id
_entity_poly.type
_entity_poly.pdbx_seq_one_letter_code
_entity_poly.pdbx_strand_id
1 'polypeptide(L)'
;MSKKQLLVALLSLVICTPAYAGVTSDSEISAAQEQDANGNGLSDEAISRELELFRGAEISLRQALKIADSLHPGSRIVDVSFDGGSGSSVYRVKTFRQDRIWADTIDAKTGQVAGNAIVSSMRELNLEDRLNLIAMQSVRQELADAVFVAEDNTSGKALSGGLMNEAGKLNFVIVVLSGTKLKQVMLEPPSANNRETLPRRSKQH
;
A
#
# COMPACT_ATOMS: atom_id res chain seq x y z
N MET A 1 13.68 16.51 7.39
CA MET A 1 12.53 15.82 6.77
C MET A 1 13.10 14.81 5.79
N SER A 2 12.81 13.54 6.00
CA SER A 2 13.46 12.45 5.26
C SER A 2 12.80 12.30 3.88
N LYS A 3 13.60 12.15 2.81
CA LYS A 3 13.19 11.94 1.40
C LYS A 3 12.22 10.75 1.19
N LYS A 4 11.93 10.00 2.26
CA LYS A 4 11.11 8.78 2.26
C LYS A 4 9.59 9.03 2.31
N GLN A 5 9.13 10.25 2.60
CA GLN A 5 7.71 10.59 2.59
C GLN A 5 7.21 11.09 1.23
N LEU A 6 8.11 11.24 0.24
CA LEU A 6 7.77 11.91 -1.00
C LEU A 6 6.91 11.05 -1.95
N LEU A 7 7.07 9.73 -1.91
CA LEU A 7 6.26 8.87 -2.80
C LEU A 7 4.81 8.74 -2.32
N VAL A 8 4.59 8.84 -1.01
CA VAL A 8 3.23 8.87 -0.42
C VAL A 8 2.58 10.24 -0.57
N ALA A 9 3.38 11.32 -0.60
CA ALA A 9 2.87 12.70 -0.74
C ALA A 9 2.37 13.03 -2.15
N LEU A 10 2.81 12.33 -3.20
CA LEU A 10 2.30 12.50 -4.57
C LEU A 10 0.86 11.97 -4.73
N LEU A 11 0.35 11.24 -3.75
CA LEU A 11 -0.98 10.64 -3.77
C LEU A 11 -2.04 11.44 -3.01
N SER A 12 -1.68 12.56 -2.40
CA SER A 12 -2.62 13.38 -1.61
C SER A 12 -3.34 14.45 -2.44
N LEU A 13 -3.65 14.21 -3.70
CA LEU A 13 -4.57 15.07 -4.44
C LEU A 13 -6.00 14.63 -4.17
N VAL A 14 -6.57 15.19 -3.11
CA VAL A 14 -8.00 15.09 -2.77
C VAL A 14 -8.80 15.78 -3.87
N ILE A 15 -9.43 15.01 -4.75
CA ILE A 15 -10.57 15.49 -5.51
C ILE A 15 -11.80 15.21 -4.67
N CYS A 16 -12.32 16.28 -4.07
CA CYS A 16 -13.60 16.28 -3.37
C CYS A 16 -14.71 16.12 -4.40
N THR A 17 -15.33 14.93 -4.48
CA THR A 17 -16.61 14.74 -5.18
C THR A 17 -17.60 14.07 -4.25
N PRO A 18 -18.89 14.49 -4.28
CA PRO A 18 -19.88 14.03 -3.31
C PRO A 18 -20.34 12.60 -3.58
N ALA A 19 -20.70 11.95 -2.51
CA ALA A 19 -21.24 10.61 -2.32
C ALA A 19 -22.03 10.03 -3.48
N TYR A 20 -21.57 8.87 -3.96
CA TYR A 20 -22.46 7.83 -4.52
C TYR A 20 -21.94 6.46 -4.07
N ALA A 21 -22.85 5.66 -3.54
CA ALA A 21 -22.55 4.33 -3.05
C ALA A 21 -22.17 3.37 -4.19
N GLY A 22 -21.08 2.62 -4.00
CA GLY A 22 -20.86 1.33 -4.62
C GLY A 22 -20.36 1.33 -6.06
N VAL A 23 -19.23 2.00 -6.36
CA VAL A 23 -18.46 1.73 -7.59
C VAL A 23 -16.99 1.90 -7.26
N THR A 24 -16.19 0.85 -7.49
CA THR A 24 -14.74 0.93 -7.50
C THR A 24 -14.31 1.94 -8.58
N SER A 25 -13.87 3.12 -8.15
CA SER A 25 -13.35 4.12 -9.07
C SER A 25 -11.92 3.76 -9.46
N ASP A 26 -11.73 3.22 -10.66
CA ASP A 26 -10.43 3.21 -11.33
C ASP A 26 -10.10 4.65 -11.71
N SER A 27 -9.37 5.36 -10.86
CA SER A 27 -8.86 6.69 -11.21
C SER A 27 -7.58 6.51 -12.02
N GLU A 28 -7.67 6.72 -13.34
CA GLU A 28 -6.50 6.85 -14.20
C GLU A 28 -5.76 8.14 -13.82
N ILE A 29 -4.57 8.01 -13.25
CA ILE A 29 -3.69 9.15 -13.05
C ILE A 29 -3.02 9.42 -14.40
N SER A 30 -3.56 10.40 -15.14
CA SER A 30 -2.89 10.91 -16.33
C SER A 30 -1.67 11.71 -15.88
N ALA A 31 -0.48 11.31 -16.33
CA ALA A 31 0.78 12.02 -16.09
C ALA A 31 0.84 13.28 -17.02
N ALA A 32 -0.18 14.13 -16.97
CA ALA A 32 -0.23 15.37 -17.72
C ALA A 32 -0.61 16.53 -16.80
N GLN A 33 0.43 17.29 -16.44
CA GLN A 33 0.42 18.72 -16.10
C GLN A 33 -0.55 19.19 -15.00
N GLU A 34 -0.03 19.26 -13.78
CA GLU A 34 -0.24 20.45 -12.96
C GLU A 34 1.13 20.90 -12.44
N GLN A 35 1.61 22.02 -12.95
CA GLN A 35 2.75 22.75 -12.44
C GLN A 35 2.36 23.35 -11.09
N ASP A 36 2.52 22.61 -10.02
CA ASP A 36 2.52 23.21 -8.69
C ASP A 36 3.85 23.91 -8.48
N ALA A 37 3.76 25.23 -8.32
CA ALA A 37 4.85 26.18 -8.09
C ALA A 37 5.46 26.03 -6.68
N ASN A 38 5.69 24.80 -6.20
CA ASN A 38 6.49 24.53 -5.01
C ASN A 38 7.36 23.29 -5.25
N GLY A 39 8.60 23.55 -5.65
CA GLY A 39 9.61 22.64 -6.18
C GLY A 39 10.03 21.46 -5.28
N ASN A 40 9.13 20.51 -5.01
CA ASN A 40 9.42 19.26 -4.30
C ASN A 40 8.84 18.01 -5.01
N GLY A 41 8.32 18.12 -6.23
CA GLY A 41 7.93 16.99 -7.06
C GLY A 41 9.17 16.27 -7.61
N LEU A 42 9.11 14.94 -7.71
CA LEU A 42 10.09 14.20 -8.51
C LEU A 42 9.94 14.65 -9.96
N SER A 43 11.06 14.86 -10.67
CA SER A 43 11.00 15.17 -12.10
C SER A 43 10.40 13.96 -12.85
N ASP A 44 9.74 14.21 -13.98
CA ASP A 44 9.18 13.15 -14.84
C ASP A 44 10.27 12.11 -15.23
N GLU A 45 11.52 12.56 -15.34
CA GLU A 45 12.67 11.71 -15.62
C GLU A 45 12.98 10.78 -14.44
N ALA A 46 12.84 11.27 -13.20
CA ALA A 46 13.06 10.45 -12.00
C ALA A 46 11.96 9.39 -11.86
N ILE A 47 10.71 9.76 -12.11
CA ILE A 47 9.56 8.83 -12.12
C ILE A 47 9.77 7.79 -13.23
N SER A 48 10.10 8.20 -14.44
CA SER A 48 10.34 7.32 -15.57
C SER A 48 11.45 6.30 -15.27
N ARG A 49 12.55 6.78 -14.68
CA ARG A 49 13.67 5.91 -14.28
C ARG A 49 13.25 4.90 -13.21
N GLU A 50 12.47 5.30 -12.22
CA GLU A 50 11.98 4.40 -11.17
C GLU A 50 11.06 3.33 -11.75
N LEU A 51 10.17 3.69 -12.69
CA LEU A 51 9.30 2.74 -13.39
C LEU A 51 10.10 1.75 -14.27
N GLU A 52 11.18 2.19 -14.91
CA GLU A 52 12.09 1.31 -15.64
C GLU A 52 12.76 0.28 -14.72
N LEU A 53 13.27 0.74 -13.57
CA LEU A 53 13.87 -0.14 -12.57
C LEU A 53 12.83 -1.13 -12.02
N PHE A 54 11.59 -0.68 -11.80
CA PHE A 54 10.50 -1.56 -11.35
C PHE A 54 10.15 -2.62 -12.42
N ARG A 55 10.11 -2.27 -13.70
CA ARG A 55 9.89 -3.25 -14.78
C ARG A 55 10.97 -4.32 -14.83
N GLY A 56 12.20 -3.95 -14.47
CA GLY A 56 13.35 -4.86 -14.37
C GLY A 56 13.43 -5.69 -13.09
N ALA A 57 12.50 -5.52 -12.15
CA ALA A 57 12.46 -6.31 -10.94
C ALA A 57 12.08 -7.77 -11.24
N GLU A 58 12.86 -8.73 -10.72
CA GLU A 58 12.61 -10.17 -10.87
C GLU A 58 11.67 -10.70 -9.78
N ILE A 59 11.71 -10.04 -8.60
CA ILE A 59 10.83 -10.33 -7.47
C ILE A 59 9.62 -9.40 -7.55
N SER A 60 8.41 -9.96 -7.52
CA SER A 60 7.19 -9.17 -7.44
C SER A 60 6.96 -8.63 -6.02
N LEU A 61 6.16 -7.57 -5.89
CA LEU A 61 5.75 -7.04 -4.59
C LEU A 61 5.09 -8.14 -3.73
N ARG A 62 4.28 -9.02 -4.30
CA ARG A 62 3.67 -10.16 -3.58
C ARG A 62 4.69 -11.16 -3.04
N GLN A 63 5.79 -11.39 -3.76
CA GLN A 63 6.88 -12.22 -3.25
C GLN A 63 7.61 -11.52 -2.11
N ALA A 64 7.85 -10.20 -2.21
CA ALA A 64 8.44 -9.41 -1.13
C ALA A 64 7.56 -9.44 0.14
N LEU A 65 6.22 -9.34 0.01
CA LEU A 65 5.30 -9.47 1.13
C LEU A 65 5.41 -10.84 1.82
N LYS A 66 5.51 -11.93 1.06
CA LYS A 66 5.69 -13.30 1.61
C LYS A 66 7.02 -13.43 2.36
N ILE A 67 8.09 -12.84 1.83
CA ILE A 67 9.39 -12.85 2.50
C ILE A 67 9.28 -12.11 3.84
N ALA A 68 8.72 -10.89 3.85
CA ALA A 68 8.56 -10.10 5.07
C ALA A 68 7.68 -10.79 6.13
N ASP A 69 6.59 -11.45 5.72
CA ASP A 69 5.72 -12.23 6.62
C ASP A 69 6.51 -13.37 7.31
N SER A 70 7.40 -14.02 6.58
CA SER A 70 8.25 -15.08 7.13
C SER A 70 9.31 -14.59 8.12
N LEU A 71 9.73 -13.32 8.01
CA LEU A 71 10.74 -12.72 8.92
C LEU A 71 10.15 -12.40 10.30
N HIS A 72 8.89 -12.01 10.35
CA HIS A 72 8.22 -11.58 11.56
C HIS A 72 6.89 -12.33 11.78
N PRO A 73 6.92 -13.64 12.13
CA PRO A 73 5.72 -14.45 12.27
C PRO A 73 4.70 -13.85 13.24
N GLY A 74 3.45 -13.76 12.81
CA GLY A 74 2.35 -13.19 13.59
C GLY A 74 2.32 -11.66 13.65
N SER A 75 3.17 -10.98 12.86
CA SER A 75 3.01 -9.56 12.56
C SER A 75 2.06 -9.37 11.38
N ARG A 76 1.58 -8.15 11.18
CA ARG A 76 0.77 -7.77 10.03
C ARG A 76 1.55 -6.81 9.14
N ILE A 77 1.46 -6.98 7.84
CA ILE A 77 2.07 -6.04 6.88
C ILE A 77 1.16 -4.81 6.77
N VAL A 78 1.76 -3.62 6.92
CA VAL A 78 1.02 -2.34 6.97
C VAL A 78 1.46 -1.35 5.91
N ASP A 79 2.64 -1.55 5.33
CA ASP A 79 3.19 -0.70 4.28
C ASP A 79 4.18 -1.49 3.44
N VAL A 80 4.17 -1.26 2.14
CA VAL A 80 5.16 -1.79 1.20
C VAL A 80 5.35 -0.80 0.05
N SER A 81 6.58 -0.58 -0.36
CA SER A 81 6.89 0.25 -1.52
C SER A 81 8.14 -0.26 -2.25
N PHE A 82 8.12 -0.15 -3.57
CA PHE A 82 9.32 -0.26 -4.37
C PHE A 82 10.14 1.03 -4.26
N ASP A 83 11.45 0.91 -4.19
CA ASP A 83 12.39 2.03 -4.13
C ASP A 83 13.56 1.74 -5.09
N GLY A 84 13.61 2.47 -6.20
CA GLY A 84 14.70 2.43 -7.19
C GLY A 84 15.70 3.56 -7.02
N GLY A 85 15.48 4.49 -6.08
CA GLY A 85 16.24 5.74 -5.99
C GLY A 85 17.62 5.67 -5.36
N SER A 86 17.98 4.55 -4.73
CA SER A 86 19.24 4.40 -3.97
C SER A 86 20.35 3.63 -4.71
N GLY A 87 20.21 3.46 -6.03
CA GLY A 87 21.18 2.71 -6.85
C GLY A 87 21.00 1.19 -6.84
N SER A 88 20.12 0.67 -6.00
CA SER A 88 19.65 -0.72 -6.01
C SER A 88 18.13 -0.74 -5.92
N SER A 89 17.50 -1.59 -6.74
CA SER A 89 16.06 -1.81 -6.71
C SER A 89 15.69 -2.65 -5.50
N VAL A 90 14.87 -2.11 -4.60
CA VAL A 90 14.49 -2.80 -3.37
C VAL A 90 12.99 -2.61 -3.08
N TYR A 91 12.40 -3.54 -2.35
CA TYR A 91 11.14 -3.35 -1.65
C TYR A 91 11.41 -3.01 -0.20
N ARG A 92 10.75 -1.96 0.29
CA ARG A 92 10.70 -1.61 1.71
C ARG A 92 9.37 -2.09 2.26
N VAL A 93 9.41 -2.98 3.25
CA VAL A 93 8.19 -3.55 3.84
C VAL A 93 8.15 -3.21 5.31
N LYS A 94 7.03 -2.69 5.79
CA LYS A 94 6.79 -2.49 7.21
C LYS A 94 5.80 -3.52 7.72
N THR A 95 6.20 -4.21 8.77
CA THR A 95 5.35 -5.13 9.53
C THR A 95 5.12 -4.60 10.93
N PHE A 96 3.95 -4.92 11.50
CA PHE A 96 3.51 -4.41 12.79
C PHE A 96 2.96 -5.52 13.67
N ARG A 97 3.35 -5.53 14.94
CA ARG A 97 2.76 -6.39 15.97
C ARG A 97 2.84 -5.71 17.34
N GLN A 98 1.70 -5.55 18.00
CA GLN A 98 1.56 -4.87 19.29
C GLN A 98 2.00 -3.39 19.23
N ASP A 99 3.18 -3.04 19.78
CA ASP A 99 3.75 -1.69 19.75
C ASP A 99 5.00 -1.60 18.86
N ARG A 100 5.38 -2.70 18.19
CA ARG A 100 6.63 -2.79 17.45
C ARG A 100 6.40 -2.81 15.95
N ILE A 101 7.19 -2.03 15.26
CA ILE A 101 7.22 -1.93 13.80
C ILE A 101 8.61 -2.35 13.34
N TRP A 102 8.68 -3.24 12.36
CA TRP A 102 9.91 -3.60 11.65
C TRP A 102 9.82 -3.05 10.24
N ALA A 103 10.90 -2.44 9.78
CA ALA A 103 11.05 -2.02 8.39
C ALA A 103 12.20 -2.82 7.77
N ASP A 104 11.84 -3.75 6.91
CA ASP A 104 12.77 -4.61 6.18
C ASP A 104 13.02 -4.06 4.79
N THR A 105 14.23 -4.33 4.28
CA THR A 105 14.60 -4.02 2.91
C THR A 105 14.88 -5.33 2.18
N ILE A 106 14.18 -5.56 1.06
CA ILE A 106 14.28 -6.78 0.28
C ILE A 106 14.76 -6.43 -1.11
N ASP A 107 15.84 -7.02 -1.57
CA ASP A 107 16.38 -6.82 -2.90
C ASP A 107 15.39 -7.29 -3.97
N ALA A 108 15.07 -6.43 -4.92
CA ALA A 108 14.02 -6.68 -5.91
C ALA A 108 14.46 -7.61 -7.06
N LYS A 109 15.74 -7.99 -7.12
CA LYS A 109 16.26 -8.99 -8.06
C LYS A 109 16.36 -10.36 -7.43
N THR A 110 16.93 -10.42 -6.22
CA THR A 110 17.29 -11.70 -5.60
C THR A 110 16.30 -12.16 -4.53
N GLY A 111 15.48 -11.26 -4.00
CA GLY A 111 14.62 -11.52 -2.83
C GLY A 111 15.39 -11.62 -1.51
N GLN A 112 16.68 -11.32 -1.50
CA GLN A 112 17.48 -11.34 -0.28
C GLN A 112 17.15 -10.13 0.60
N VAL A 113 17.15 -10.36 1.90
CA VAL A 113 16.97 -9.29 2.90
C VAL A 113 18.28 -8.51 3.02
N ALA A 114 18.23 -7.21 2.79
CA ALA A 114 19.38 -6.32 2.85
C ALA A 114 19.51 -5.70 4.25
N GLY A 115 20.55 -6.09 4.96
CA GLY A 115 20.85 -5.58 6.30
C GLY A 115 19.89 -6.08 7.38
N ASN A 116 19.85 -5.35 8.48
CA ASN A 116 18.94 -5.63 9.60
C ASN A 116 17.69 -4.78 9.50
N ALA A 117 16.54 -5.31 9.96
CA ALA A 117 15.33 -4.54 10.09
C ALA A 117 15.53 -3.30 10.97
N ILE A 118 15.00 -2.17 10.52
CA ILE A 118 14.90 -0.98 11.38
C ILE A 118 13.69 -1.17 12.28
N VAL A 119 13.92 -1.18 13.58
CA VAL A 119 12.86 -1.36 14.58
C VAL A 119 12.48 -0.03 15.18
N SER A 120 11.17 0.25 15.24
CA SER A 120 10.60 1.44 15.87
C SER A 120 9.35 1.09 16.67
N SER A 121 8.90 2.03 17.50
CA SER A 121 7.66 1.90 18.28
C SER A 121 6.53 2.66 17.60
N MET A 122 5.30 2.18 17.77
CA MET A 122 4.10 2.90 17.36
C MET A 122 4.03 4.33 17.97
N ARG A 123 4.68 4.57 19.09
CA ARG A 123 4.74 5.90 19.74
C ARG A 123 5.54 6.93 18.95
N GLU A 124 6.47 6.47 18.12
CA GLU A 124 7.33 7.32 17.27
C GLU A 124 6.61 7.76 15.98
N LEU A 125 5.45 7.18 15.69
CA LEU A 125 4.64 7.54 14.53
C LEU A 125 3.89 8.85 14.75
N ASN A 126 3.57 9.54 13.65
CA ASN A 126 2.60 10.62 13.67
C ASN A 126 1.19 10.10 14.05
N LEU A 127 0.26 11.02 14.29
CA LEU A 127 -1.09 10.66 14.75
C LEU A 127 -1.85 9.83 13.70
N GLU A 128 -1.74 10.19 12.42
CA GLU A 128 -2.44 9.54 11.31
C GLU A 128 -1.99 8.08 11.16
N ASP A 129 -0.69 7.83 11.05
CA ASP A 129 -0.13 6.49 10.95
C ASP A 129 -0.52 5.62 12.15
N ARG A 130 -0.53 6.21 13.35
CA ARG A 130 -0.93 5.50 14.57
C ARG A 130 -2.41 5.11 14.54
N LEU A 131 -3.29 6.00 14.08
CA LEU A 131 -4.72 5.70 13.93
C LEU A 131 -4.96 4.61 12.87
N ASN A 132 -4.20 4.62 11.78
CA ASN A 132 -4.25 3.58 10.75
C ASN A 132 -3.87 2.21 11.34
N LEU A 133 -2.81 2.13 12.13
CA LEU A 133 -2.40 0.88 12.79
C LEU A 133 -3.43 0.38 13.80
N ILE A 134 -4.05 1.29 14.56
CA ILE A 134 -5.14 0.93 15.50
C ILE A 134 -6.35 0.39 14.73
N ALA A 135 -6.76 1.06 13.65
CA ALA A 135 -7.88 0.63 12.84
C ALA A 135 -7.60 -0.73 12.17
N MET A 136 -6.36 -0.97 11.72
CA MET A 136 -5.93 -2.23 11.12
C MET A 136 -6.11 -3.42 12.08
N GLN A 137 -6.01 -3.23 13.39
CA GLN A 137 -6.21 -4.32 14.36
C GLN A 137 -7.64 -4.86 14.38
N SER A 138 -8.63 -4.06 13.98
CA SER A 138 -10.03 -4.46 13.92
C SER A 138 -10.44 -5.11 12.57
N VAL A 139 -9.55 -5.10 11.60
CA VAL A 139 -9.78 -5.63 10.25
C VAL A 139 -9.17 -7.03 10.15
N ARG A 140 -9.86 -7.96 9.48
CA ARG A 140 -9.36 -9.32 9.25
C ARG A 140 -8.56 -9.48 7.97
N GLN A 141 -8.87 -8.66 6.98
CA GLN A 141 -8.21 -8.69 5.68
C GLN A 141 -6.77 -8.19 5.79
N GLU A 142 -5.86 -8.84 5.10
CA GLU A 142 -4.46 -8.46 5.06
C GLU A 142 -4.15 -7.57 3.85
N LEU A 143 -3.11 -6.74 3.96
CA LEU A 143 -2.64 -5.91 2.84
C LEU A 143 -2.26 -6.76 1.63
N ALA A 144 -1.74 -7.96 1.85
CA ALA A 144 -1.40 -8.89 0.78
C ALA A 144 -2.62 -9.33 -0.05
N ASP A 145 -3.80 -9.49 0.59
CA ASP A 145 -5.04 -9.80 -0.13
C ASP A 145 -5.50 -8.62 -0.97
N ALA A 146 -5.39 -7.40 -0.43
CA ALA A 146 -5.73 -6.17 -1.14
C ALA A 146 -4.83 -5.96 -2.37
N VAL A 147 -3.52 -6.24 -2.25
CA VAL A 147 -2.58 -6.21 -3.38
C VAL A 147 -2.99 -7.20 -4.46
N PHE A 148 -3.35 -8.44 -4.07
CA PHE A 148 -3.81 -9.44 -5.03
C PHE A 148 -5.05 -8.97 -5.82
N VAL A 149 -6.05 -8.45 -5.11
CA VAL A 149 -7.30 -7.93 -5.73
C VAL A 149 -7.00 -6.76 -6.67
N ALA A 150 -6.12 -5.84 -6.27
CA ALA A 150 -5.75 -4.68 -7.07
C ALA A 150 -5.02 -5.08 -8.37
N GLU A 151 -4.07 -6.02 -8.30
CA GLU A 151 -3.35 -6.54 -9.47
C GLU A 151 -4.29 -7.26 -10.43
N ASP A 152 -5.20 -8.10 -9.92
CA ASP A 152 -6.15 -8.86 -10.73
C ASP A 152 -7.12 -7.92 -11.46
N ASN A 153 -7.72 -6.96 -10.74
CA ASN A 153 -8.67 -6.02 -11.32
C ASN A 153 -8.06 -5.08 -12.36
N THR A 154 -6.79 -4.75 -12.23
CA THR A 154 -6.12 -3.81 -13.14
C THR A 154 -5.28 -4.49 -14.22
N SER A 155 -5.12 -5.81 -14.13
CA SER A 155 -4.18 -6.59 -14.95
C SER A 155 -2.76 -5.98 -14.93
N GLY A 156 -2.33 -5.50 -13.76
CA GLY A 156 -1.07 -4.79 -13.57
C GLY A 156 -0.18 -5.41 -12.49
N LYS A 157 0.93 -4.74 -12.19
CA LYS A 157 1.87 -5.10 -11.12
C LYS A 157 1.88 -4.02 -10.06
N ALA A 158 1.67 -4.36 -8.79
CA ALA A 158 1.69 -3.40 -7.70
C ALA A 158 3.11 -2.91 -7.39
N LEU A 159 3.26 -1.58 -7.29
CA LEU A 159 4.49 -0.90 -6.86
C LEU A 159 4.48 -0.64 -5.36
N SER A 160 3.32 -0.31 -4.83
CA SER A 160 3.20 0.00 -3.40
C SER A 160 1.83 -0.39 -2.87
N GLY A 161 1.74 -0.51 -1.58
CA GLY A 161 0.50 -0.72 -0.84
C GLY A 161 0.64 -0.22 0.59
N GLY A 162 -0.41 0.38 1.10
CA GLY A 162 -0.41 0.95 2.45
C GLY A 162 -1.80 1.14 3.01
N LEU A 163 -1.86 1.78 4.16
CA LEU A 163 -3.07 2.05 4.90
C LEU A 163 -3.40 3.55 4.83
N MET A 164 -4.65 3.87 4.64
CA MET A 164 -5.16 5.24 4.69
C MET A 164 -6.49 5.28 5.43
N ASN A 165 -6.65 6.25 6.32
CA ASN A 165 -7.93 6.53 6.95
C ASN A 165 -8.62 7.67 6.20
N GLU A 166 -9.80 7.40 5.66
CA GLU A 166 -10.63 8.40 5.02
C GLU A 166 -12.00 8.42 5.70
N ALA A 167 -12.40 9.59 6.19
CA ALA A 167 -13.66 9.78 6.91
C ALA A 167 -13.92 8.77 8.04
N GLY A 168 -12.87 8.36 8.76
CA GLY A 168 -12.94 7.39 9.86
C GLY A 168 -12.96 5.92 9.41
N LYS A 169 -12.83 5.64 8.13
CA LYS A 169 -12.77 4.29 7.57
C LYS A 169 -11.35 3.97 7.11
N LEU A 170 -10.86 2.80 7.48
CA LEU A 170 -9.60 2.30 6.99
C LEU A 170 -9.76 1.81 5.56
N ASN A 171 -8.86 2.24 4.68
CA ASN A 171 -8.74 1.75 3.32
C ASN A 171 -7.34 1.18 3.09
N PHE A 172 -7.24 0.15 2.26
CA PHE A 172 -6.00 -0.23 1.62
C PHE A 172 -5.84 0.58 0.33
N VAL A 173 -4.70 1.23 0.19
CA VAL A 173 -4.37 2.02 -1.01
C VAL A 173 -3.23 1.35 -1.72
N ILE A 174 -3.47 0.89 -2.95
CA ILE A 174 -2.50 0.15 -3.75
C ILE A 174 -2.20 0.94 -5.02
N VAL A 175 -0.93 1.14 -5.34
CA VAL A 175 -0.51 1.71 -6.63
C VAL A 175 -0.05 0.58 -7.53
N VAL A 176 -0.64 0.52 -8.71
CA VAL A 176 -0.41 -0.54 -9.70
C VAL A 176 0.07 0.06 -11.01
N LEU A 177 1.11 -0.50 -11.60
CA LEU A 177 1.53 -0.22 -12.97
C LEU A 177 0.79 -1.18 -13.92
N SER A 178 -0.14 -0.65 -14.72
CA SER A 178 -0.88 -1.37 -15.75
C SER A 178 -0.45 -0.85 -17.14
N GLY A 179 0.34 -1.65 -17.85
CA GLY A 179 1.01 -1.18 -19.07
C GLY A 179 2.01 -0.05 -18.77
N THR A 180 1.71 1.15 -19.25
CA THR A 180 2.50 2.37 -19.00
C THR A 180 1.87 3.32 -17.99
N LYS A 181 0.68 3.00 -17.48
CA LYS A 181 -0.09 3.89 -16.61
C LYS A 181 -0.02 3.42 -15.16
N LEU A 182 0.14 4.36 -14.25
CA LEU A 182 -0.07 4.15 -12.83
C LEU A 182 -1.56 4.28 -12.52
N LYS A 183 -2.08 3.32 -11.75
CA LYS A 183 -3.45 3.31 -11.24
C LYS A 183 -3.42 3.20 -9.73
N GLN A 184 -4.24 4.00 -9.07
CA GLN A 184 -4.49 3.85 -7.64
C GLN A 184 -5.78 3.06 -7.43
N VAL A 185 -5.71 2.03 -6.62
CA VAL A 185 -6.86 1.22 -6.22
C VAL A 185 -7.06 1.38 -4.72
N MET A 186 -8.26 1.81 -4.32
CA MET A 186 -8.66 1.89 -2.93
C MET A 186 -9.63 0.76 -2.62
N LEU A 187 -9.37 0.03 -1.54
CA LEU A 187 -10.20 -1.09 -1.11
C LEU A 187 -10.56 -0.90 0.36
N GLU A 188 -11.85 -0.73 0.64
CA GLU A 188 -12.39 -0.74 2.01
C GLU A 188 -12.47 -2.20 2.49
N PRO A 189 -11.71 -2.60 3.51
CA PRO A 189 -11.81 -3.96 4.04
C PRO A 189 -13.17 -4.17 4.71
N PRO A 190 -13.76 -5.36 4.61
CA PRO A 190 -15.02 -5.66 5.26
C PRO A 190 -14.87 -5.50 6.77
N SER A 191 -15.77 -4.76 7.39
CA SER A 191 -15.84 -4.60 8.84
C SER A 191 -16.03 -5.95 9.52
N ALA A 192 -15.28 -6.22 10.57
CA ALA A 192 -15.40 -7.46 11.35
C ALA A 192 -16.81 -7.69 11.94
N ASN A 193 -17.66 -6.64 11.95
CA ASN A 193 -19.00 -6.64 12.51
C ASN A 193 -20.13 -7.01 11.53
N ASN A 194 -19.86 -7.18 10.24
CA ASN A 194 -20.85 -7.73 9.33
C ASN A 194 -20.99 -9.25 9.60
N ARG A 195 -21.65 -9.62 10.70
CA ARG A 195 -22.33 -10.90 10.78
C ARG A 195 -23.38 -10.89 9.67
N GLU A 196 -23.13 -11.62 8.58
CA GLU A 196 -24.18 -12.03 7.68
C GLU A 196 -25.31 -12.60 8.56
N THR A 197 -26.40 -11.88 8.64
CA THR A 197 -27.67 -12.41 9.14
C THR A 197 -28.12 -13.42 8.11
N LEU A 198 -27.65 -14.68 8.27
CA LEU A 198 -28.21 -15.80 7.53
C LEU A 198 -29.74 -15.76 7.71
N PRO A 199 -30.50 -15.79 6.62
CA PRO A 199 -31.96 -15.80 6.71
C PRO A 199 -32.38 -17.01 7.54
N ARG A 200 -33.06 -16.76 8.65
CA ARG A 200 -33.67 -17.81 9.47
C ARG A 200 -34.55 -18.65 8.57
N ARG A 201 -34.13 -19.87 8.31
CA ARG A 201 -34.94 -20.92 7.68
C ARG A 201 -36.22 -21.07 8.53
N SER A 202 -37.33 -20.53 8.05
CA SER A 202 -38.64 -20.75 8.65
C SER A 202 -38.95 -22.25 8.58
N LYS A 203 -39.03 -22.89 9.74
CA LYS A 203 -39.59 -24.24 9.85
C LYS A 203 -41.10 -24.11 9.52
N GLN A 204 -41.50 -24.61 8.37
CA GLN A 204 -42.89 -24.90 8.11
C GLN A 204 -43.21 -26.20 8.84
N HIS A 205 -44.24 -26.11 9.71
CA HIS A 205 -44.94 -27.25 10.26
C HIS A 205 -46.05 -27.68 9.28
#